data_3bb28adab8765ce677123c8241e9d191
#
_entry.id   3bb28adab8765ce677123c8241e9d191
#
_cell.length_a   1.000
_cell.length_b   1.000
_cell.length_c   1.000
_cell.angle_alpha   90.00
_cell.angle_beta   90.00
_cell.angle_gamma   90.00
#
_symmetry.space_group_name_H-M   'P 1'
#
loop_
_entity.id
_entity.type
_entity.pdbx_description
1 polymer ?
#
loop_
_entity_poly.entity_id
_entity_poly.type
_entity_poly.pdbx_seq_one_letter_code
_entity_poly.pdbx_strand_id
1 'polypeptide(L)' 'MQKVVDNTSAEMFLPDIDRILLKYKHLGLTKEQQLKILEQLSLAIEIKISKLTQEIREEDDN' A
#
# COMPACT_ATOMS: atom_id res chain seq x y z
N MET A 1 9.09 -17.26 14.82
CA MET A 1 8.28 -16.97 14.70
C MET A 1 7.66 -16.15 14.01
N GLN A 2 7.20 -15.99 13.80
CA GLN A 2 6.57 -15.35 13.04
C GLN A 2 6.07 -14.23 13.26
N LYS A 3 6.21 -13.43 12.78
CA LYS A 3 5.52 -12.53 13.00
C LYS A 3 4.49 -12.22 12.21
N VAL A 4 3.65 -11.99 12.62
CA VAL A 4 2.41 -11.84 11.94
C VAL A 4 2.09 -10.39 11.81
N VAL A 5 1.77 -9.98 10.60
CA VAL A 5 1.27 -8.63 10.39
C VAL A 5 -0.22 -8.66 10.71
N ASP A 6 -0.57 -8.06 11.82
CA ASP A 6 -1.97 -8.01 12.21
C ASP A 6 -2.60 -6.70 11.72
N ASN A 7 -3.88 -6.55 12.01
CA ASN A 7 -4.62 -5.36 11.56
C ASN A 7 -4.07 -4.09 12.18
N THR A 8 -3.54 -4.19 13.38
CA THR A 8 -2.98 -3.04 14.05
C THR A 8 -1.80 -2.47 13.27
N SER A 9 -0.93 -3.37 12.80
CA SER A 9 0.21 -2.94 12.00
C SER A 9 -0.25 -2.28 10.70
N ALA A 10 -1.27 -2.86 10.06
CA ALA A 10 -1.79 -2.29 8.83
C ALA A 10 -2.41 -0.93 9.08
N GLU A 11 -3.08 -0.76 10.22
CA GLU A 11 -3.73 0.50 10.54
C GLU A 11 -2.74 1.63 10.73
N MET A 12 -1.49 1.31 11.04
CA MET A 12 -0.48 2.35 11.17
C MET A 12 -0.22 3.09 9.86
N PHE A 13 -0.59 2.48 8.75
CA PHE A 13 -0.42 3.12 7.45
C PHE A 13 -1.61 3.96 7.03
N LEU A 14 -2.73 3.89 7.78
CA LEU A 14 -3.92 4.65 7.41
C LEU A 14 -3.67 6.16 7.34
N PRO A 15 -2.91 6.76 8.28
CA PRO A 15 -2.64 8.20 8.15
C PRO A 15 -1.91 8.56 6.87
N ASP A 16 -1.02 7.67 6.41
CA ASP A 16 -0.30 7.93 5.16
C ASP A 16 -1.23 7.84 3.97
N ILE A 17 -2.13 6.86 4.00
CA ILE A 17 -3.13 6.71 2.94
C ILE A 17 -4.05 7.92 2.92
N ASP A 18 -4.48 8.37 4.10
CA ASP A 18 -5.32 9.55 4.19
C ASP A 18 -4.62 10.77 3.62
N ARG A 19 -3.32 10.87 3.85
CA ARG A 19 -2.54 11.98 3.33
C ARG A 19 -2.50 11.96 1.81
N ILE A 20 -2.35 10.76 1.23
CA ILE A 20 -2.38 10.60 -0.22
C ILE A 20 -3.74 11.02 -0.76
N LEU A 21 -4.81 10.57 -0.12
CA LEU A 21 -6.15 10.93 -0.54
C LEU A 21 -6.42 12.43 -0.43
N LEU A 22 -5.82 13.05 0.58
CA LEU A 22 -6.00 14.49 0.77
C LEU A 22 -5.47 15.28 -0.41
N LYS A 23 -4.39 14.81 -1.03
CA LYS A 23 -3.85 15.48 -2.22
C LYS A 23 -4.91 15.59 -3.31
N TYR A 24 -5.73 14.56 -3.44
CA TYR A 24 -6.73 14.52 -4.50
C TYR A 24 -8.05 15.13 -4.06
N LYS A 25 -8.27 15.23 -2.76
CA LYS A 25 -9.50 15.79 -2.24
C LYS A 25 -9.70 17.23 -2.72
N HIS A 26 -8.61 17.96 -2.86
CA HIS A 26 -8.67 19.33 -3.34
C HIS A 26 -9.19 19.41 -4.77
N LEU A 27 -9.19 18.31 -5.50
CA LEU A 27 -9.70 18.25 -6.85
C LEU A 27 -11.19 17.91 -6.88
N GLY A 28 -11.82 17.77 -5.70
CA GLY A 28 -13.24 17.49 -5.62
C GLY A 28 -13.62 16.06 -5.95
N LEU A 29 -12.78 15.11 -5.60
CA LEU A 29 -13.04 13.71 -5.91
C LEU A 29 -14.25 13.20 -5.14
N THR A 30 -15.07 12.43 -5.85
CA THR A 30 -16.17 11.71 -5.22
C THR A 30 -15.61 10.52 -4.45
N LYS A 31 -16.45 9.90 -3.61
CA LYS A 31 -16.04 8.72 -2.88
C LYS A 31 -15.70 7.57 -3.83
N GLU A 32 -16.42 7.47 -4.94
CA GLU A 32 -16.13 6.44 -5.94
C GLU A 32 -14.76 6.64 -6.55
N GLN A 33 -14.40 7.89 -6.84
CA GLN A 33 -13.07 8.20 -7.36
C GLN A 33 -11.99 7.91 -6.34
N GLN A 34 -12.26 8.21 -5.06
CA GLN A 34 -11.33 7.88 -4.00
C GLN A 34 -11.12 6.38 -3.90
N LEU A 35 -12.19 5.61 -4.06
CA LEU A 35 -12.09 4.15 -4.05
C LEU A 35 -11.19 3.65 -5.17
N LYS A 36 -11.33 4.22 -6.36
CA LYS A 36 -10.49 3.82 -7.48
C LYS A 36 -9.03 4.12 -7.22
N ILE A 37 -8.74 5.25 -6.58
CA ILE A 37 -7.37 5.57 -6.21
C ILE A 37 -6.82 4.53 -5.25
N LEU A 38 -7.61 4.14 -4.26
CA LEU A 38 -7.19 3.12 -3.32
C LEU A 38 -6.94 1.78 -4.00
N GLU A 39 -7.74 1.44 -4.99
CA GLU A 39 -7.54 0.21 -5.75
C GLU A 39 -6.22 0.25 -6.51
N GLN A 40 -5.90 1.38 -7.10
CA GLN A 40 -4.63 1.52 -7.81
C GLN A 40 -3.46 1.47 -6.85
N LEU A 41 -3.60 2.08 -5.68
CA LEU A 41 -2.56 1.99 -4.65
C LEU A 41 -2.36 0.55 -4.22
N SER A 42 -3.44 -0.20 -4.08
CA SER A 42 -3.34 -1.61 -3.69
C SER A 42 -2.55 -2.40 -4.72
N LEU A 43 -2.82 -2.17 -6.00
CA LEU A 43 -2.06 -2.83 -7.06
C LEU A 43 -0.60 -2.46 -7.03
N ALA A 44 -0.30 -1.18 -6.81
CA ALA A 44 1.07 -0.71 -6.75
C ALA A 44 1.81 -1.37 -5.59
N ILE A 45 1.11 -1.52 -4.46
CA ILE A 45 1.70 -2.18 -3.30
C ILE A 45 2.00 -3.64 -3.60
N GLU A 46 1.08 -4.33 -4.27
CA GLU A 46 1.31 -5.74 -4.63
C GLU A 46 2.51 -5.89 -5.55
N ILE A 47 2.65 -4.98 -6.51
CA ILE A 47 3.80 -4.99 -7.39
C ILE A 47 5.08 -4.80 -6.59
N LYS A 48 5.08 -3.88 -5.63
CA LYS A 48 6.24 -3.62 -4.80
C LYS A 48 6.59 -4.83 -3.95
N ILE A 49 5.58 -5.50 -3.41
CA ILE A 49 5.79 -6.72 -2.62
C ILE A 49 6.48 -7.78 -3.48
N SER A 50 5.99 -7.97 -4.70
CA SER A 50 6.58 -8.96 -5.61
C SER A 50 8.04 -8.65 -5.90
N LYS A 51 8.33 -7.38 -6.16
CA LYS A 51 9.71 -6.99 -6.47
C LYS A 51 10.64 -7.19 -5.30
N LEU A 52 10.20 -6.80 -4.11
CA LEU A 52 11.03 -6.97 -2.92
C LEU A 52 11.23 -8.44 -2.58
N THR A 53 10.18 -9.24 -2.76
CA THR A 53 10.28 -10.68 -2.52
C THR A 53 11.33 -11.29 -3.45
N GLN A 54 11.32 -10.88 -4.70
CA GLN A 54 12.30 -11.38 -5.66
C GLN A 54 13.71 -10.95 -5.29
N GLU A 55 13.87 -9.71 -4.85
CA GLU A 55 15.19 -9.22 -4.44
C GLU A 55 15.73 -10.00 -3.25
N ILE A 56 14.86 -10.32 -2.30
CA ILE A 56 15.27 -11.10 -1.14
C ILE A 56 15.73 -12.47 -1.57
N ARG A 57 15.01 -13.12 -2.50
CA ARG A 57 15.40 -14.43 -2.99
C ARG A 57 16.74 -14.37 -3.69
N GLU A 58 16.98 -13.33 -4.48
CA GLU A 58 18.24 -13.21 -5.20
C GLU A 58 19.40 -13.02 -4.24
N GLU A 59 19.15 -12.30 -3.14
CA GLU A 59 20.18 -12.14 -2.12
C GLU A 59 20.48 -13.47 -1.43
N ASP A 60 19.46 -14.27 -1.17
CA ASP A 60 19.64 -15.54 -0.50
C ASP A 60 20.39 -16.53 -1.38
N ASP A 61 20.22 -16.43 -2.69
CA ASP A 61 20.89 -17.34 -3.62
C ASP A 61 22.38 -17.05 -3.74
N ASN A 62 22.82 -15.93 -3.26
CA ASN A 62 24.24 -15.59 -3.25
C ASN A 62 24.89 -16.04 -1.96
#